data_b80124c4a1e19cd9eed66d8623eb4c3a
#
_entry.id   b80124c4a1e19cd9eed66d8623eb4c3a
#
_cell.length_a   1.000
_cell.length_b   1.000
_cell.length_c   1.000
_cell.angle_alpha   90.00
_cell.angle_beta   90.00
_cell.angle_gamma   90.00
#
_symmetry.space_group_name_H-M   'P 1'
#
loop_
_entity.id
_entity.type
_entity.pdbx_description
1 polymer ?
#
loop_
_entity_poly.entity_id
_entity_poly.type
_entity_poly.pdbx_seq_one_letter_code
_entity_poly.pdbx_strand_id
1 'polypeptide(L)'
;MRFMRVAVFGLCMIPAAGVAAAQDAPSVEAQQRTLRTVTAFAQEYLDRIPNFTCTRTTRHMVAPAATQKWHDQAVAAYELSYYAHDEHYRLLTVDGALVKRVPAKSMAEGWLELNGNFGWILKELFAPGVHPHFAWDGWQRVEGKRAMVFSYRISLEESHAKQAVCAGRFFFHSCKEKNYGFHGLLFIDAESMDILRVSDTPDNLPSNYAQGISTVDYGRVKVAGEEYLLPIADRIQTYNGKVLFRNDSTYTAYRKFSAESILKTDAP
;
A
#
# COMPACT_ATOMS: atom_id res chain seq x y z
N MET A 1 36.52 -54.05 46.67
CA MET A 1 35.52 -53.05 46.34
C MET A 1 35.49 -52.81 44.84
N ARG A 2 34.46 -53.35 44.14
CA ARG A 2 34.29 -53.20 42.68
C ARG A 2 33.43 -52.01 42.41
N PHE A 3 33.94 -50.99 41.69
CA PHE A 3 33.12 -49.87 41.22
C PHE A 3 32.46 -50.20 39.87
N MET A 4 31.13 -50.21 39.88
CA MET A 4 30.29 -50.45 38.70
C MET A 4 30.12 -49.10 37.97
N ARG A 5 30.63 -49.01 36.75
CA ARG A 5 30.41 -47.86 35.87
C ARG A 5 29.05 -48.01 35.16
N VAL A 6 28.15 -47.11 35.47
CA VAL A 6 26.88 -46.95 34.73
C VAL A 6 27.12 -46.04 33.53
N ALA A 7 26.93 -46.62 32.32
CA ALA A 7 26.97 -45.86 31.07
C ALA A 7 25.57 -45.31 30.80
N VAL A 8 25.44 -43.97 30.80
CA VAL A 8 24.19 -43.28 30.39
C VAL A 8 24.27 -43.05 28.89
N PHE A 9 23.43 -43.77 28.15
CA PHE A 9 23.18 -43.52 26.71
C PHE A 9 22.25 -42.31 26.58
N GLY A 10 22.80 -41.16 26.22
CA GLY A 10 22.03 -39.98 25.81
C GLY A 10 21.45 -40.18 24.40
N LEU A 11 20.14 -40.32 24.30
CA LEU A 11 19.40 -40.38 23.05
C LEU A 11 19.33 -38.95 22.47
N CYS A 12 20.21 -38.60 21.51
CA CYS A 12 20.11 -37.35 20.75
C CYS A 12 18.88 -37.41 19.85
N MET A 13 17.78 -36.78 20.24
CA MET A 13 16.67 -36.43 19.33
C MET A 13 17.14 -35.35 18.37
N ILE A 14 17.37 -35.71 17.12
CA ILE A 14 17.55 -34.77 16.02
C ILE A 14 16.17 -34.21 15.69
N PRO A 15 15.91 -32.89 15.81
CA PRO A 15 14.65 -32.33 15.31
C PRO A 15 14.65 -32.49 13.79
N ALA A 16 13.65 -33.20 13.27
CA ALA A 16 13.37 -33.23 11.84
C ALA A 16 12.99 -31.82 11.41
N ALA A 17 13.93 -31.10 10.83
CA ALA A 17 13.65 -29.86 10.12
C ALA A 17 12.72 -30.24 8.96
N GLY A 18 11.42 -29.94 9.11
CA GLY A 18 10.45 -30.10 8.04
C GLY A 18 10.90 -29.25 6.86
N VAL A 19 11.36 -29.92 5.79
CA VAL A 19 11.56 -29.28 4.49
C VAL A 19 10.17 -28.79 4.07
N ALA A 20 9.93 -27.49 4.16
CA ALA A 20 8.77 -26.88 3.53
C ALA A 20 8.89 -27.20 2.04
N ALA A 21 8.05 -28.11 1.55
CA ALA A 21 8.00 -28.43 0.13
C ALA A 21 7.73 -27.12 -0.62
N ALA A 22 8.65 -26.70 -1.47
CA ALA A 22 8.41 -25.60 -2.39
C ALA A 22 7.18 -26.00 -3.21
N GLN A 23 6.08 -25.25 -3.03
CA GLN A 23 4.85 -25.54 -3.78
C GLN A 23 5.11 -25.19 -5.23
N ASP A 24 4.80 -26.13 -6.14
CA ASP A 24 5.00 -25.95 -7.56
C ASP A 24 4.25 -24.71 -8.07
N ALA A 25 4.86 -23.99 -9.00
CA ALA A 25 4.20 -22.90 -9.69
C ALA A 25 2.93 -23.41 -10.40
N PRO A 26 1.84 -22.63 -10.43
CA PRO A 26 0.69 -22.95 -11.29
C PRO A 26 1.13 -23.08 -12.75
N SER A 27 0.39 -23.87 -13.56
CA SER A 27 0.68 -23.93 -14.99
C SER A 27 0.59 -22.53 -15.63
N VAL A 28 1.27 -22.34 -16.74
CA VAL A 28 1.24 -21.05 -17.47
C VAL A 28 -0.20 -20.65 -17.81
N GLU A 29 -1.04 -21.59 -18.22
CA GLU A 29 -2.44 -21.35 -18.51
C GLU A 29 -3.24 -20.93 -17.27
N ALA A 30 -2.93 -21.49 -16.09
CA ALA A 30 -3.56 -21.10 -14.84
C ALA A 30 -3.13 -19.68 -14.44
N GLN A 31 -1.85 -19.35 -14.56
CA GLN A 31 -1.35 -17.98 -14.32
C GLN A 31 -2.02 -16.97 -15.23
N GLN A 32 -2.12 -17.25 -16.52
CA GLN A 32 -2.78 -16.38 -17.49
C GLN A 32 -4.29 -16.22 -17.22
N ARG A 33 -4.99 -17.29 -16.80
CA ARG A 33 -6.41 -17.17 -16.39
C ARG A 33 -6.55 -16.25 -15.20
N THR A 34 -5.74 -16.42 -14.17
CA THR A 34 -5.74 -15.55 -12.97
C THR A 34 -5.53 -14.09 -13.36
N LEU A 35 -4.50 -13.79 -14.15
CA LEU A 35 -4.23 -12.42 -14.58
C LEU A 35 -5.37 -11.82 -15.41
N ARG A 36 -5.99 -12.59 -16.33
CA ARG A 36 -7.17 -12.13 -17.07
C ARG A 36 -8.35 -11.81 -16.16
N THR A 37 -8.63 -12.66 -15.17
CA THR A 37 -9.72 -12.43 -14.21
C THR A 37 -9.50 -11.16 -13.41
N VAL A 38 -8.29 -10.96 -12.90
CA VAL A 38 -7.93 -9.78 -12.11
C VAL A 38 -7.91 -8.51 -12.98
N THR A 39 -7.44 -8.60 -14.23
CA THR A 39 -7.47 -7.47 -15.17
C THR A 39 -8.91 -7.01 -15.43
N ALA A 40 -9.81 -7.95 -15.73
CA ALA A 40 -11.24 -7.62 -15.95
C ALA A 40 -11.88 -6.99 -14.70
N PHE A 41 -11.58 -7.52 -13.51
CA PHE A 41 -12.03 -6.92 -12.25
C PHE A 41 -11.49 -5.49 -12.08
N ALA A 42 -10.18 -5.29 -12.28
CA ALA A 42 -9.53 -4.01 -12.04
C ALA A 42 -10.00 -2.91 -13.01
N GLN A 43 -10.30 -3.26 -14.26
CA GLN A 43 -10.84 -2.32 -15.26
C GLN A 43 -12.21 -1.76 -14.86
N GLU A 44 -13.04 -2.59 -14.20
CA GLU A 44 -14.35 -2.18 -13.70
C GLU A 44 -14.33 -1.66 -12.26
N TYR A 45 -13.20 -1.78 -11.59
CA TYR A 45 -13.08 -1.53 -10.14
C TYR A 45 -13.51 -0.12 -9.75
N LEU A 46 -13.05 0.91 -10.47
CA LEU A 46 -13.37 2.31 -10.15
C LEU A 46 -14.86 2.62 -10.27
N ASP A 47 -15.52 2.04 -11.29
CA ASP A 47 -16.95 2.23 -11.51
C ASP A 47 -17.79 1.51 -10.44
N ARG A 48 -17.21 0.48 -9.81
CA ARG A 48 -17.85 -0.32 -8.76
C ARG A 48 -17.67 0.25 -7.35
N ILE A 49 -16.67 1.11 -7.13
CA ILE A 49 -16.47 1.76 -5.83
C ILE A 49 -17.65 2.68 -5.54
N PRO A 50 -18.40 2.45 -4.43
CA PRO A 50 -19.49 3.33 -4.05
C PRO A 50 -18.95 4.66 -3.51
N ASN A 51 -19.75 5.70 -3.51
CA ASN A 51 -19.44 6.88 -2.72
C ASN A 51 -19.51 6.53 -1.23
N PHE A 52 -18.46 6.81 -0.49
CA PHE A 52 -18.36 6.49 0.93
C PHE A 52 -17.56 7.52 1.73
N THR A 53 -17.64 7.42 3.04
CA THR A 53 -16.70 8.05 3.98
C THR A 53 -16.05 6.97 4.84
N CYS A 54 -14.81 7.20 5.26
CA CYS A 54 -14.14 6.34 6.25
C CYS A 54 -13.17 7.17 7.10
N THR A 55 -12.62 6.55 8.14
CA THR A 55 -11.54 7.13 8.94
C THR A 55 -10.23 6.52 8.49
N ARG A 56 -9.29 7.36 8.05
CA ARG A 56 -7.89 6.99 7.84
C ARG A 56 -7.07 7.42 9.05
N THR A 57 -6.38 6.48 9.69
CA THR A 57 -5.43 6.76 10.76
C THR A 57 -4.03 6.45 10.26
N THR A 58 -3.16 7.46 10.26
CA THR A 58 -1.79 7.36 9.76
C THR A 58 -0.79 7.57 10.88
N ARG A 59 0.10 6.61 11.07
CA ARG A 59 1.27 6.72 11.94
C ARG A 59 2.47 7.17 11.11
N HIS A 60 2.97 8.37 11.42
CA HIS A 60 4.14 8.95 10.78
C HIS A 60 5.40 8.58 11.56
N MET A 61 6.40 8.07 10.86
CA MET A 61 7.66 7.62 11.45
C MET A 61 8.84 8.12 10.63
N VAL A 62 9.96 8.34 11.31
CA VAL A 62 11.23 8.68 10.69
C VAL A 62 12.35 7.79 11.23
N ALA A 63 13.37 7.57 10.41
CA ALA A 63 14.60 6.92 10.83
C ALA A 63 15.80 7.53 10.12
N PRO A 64 16.95 7.70 10.78
CA PRO A 64 18.20 7.97 10.08
C PRO A 64 18.53 6.78 9.16
N ALA A 65 18.87 7.04 7.90
CA ALA A 65 19.16 5.97 6.94
C ALA A 65 20.31 5.05 7.39
N ALA A 66 21.30 5.61 8.10
CA ALA A 66 22.46 4.86 8.60
C ALA A 66 22.12 3.81 9.67
N THR A 67 21.10 4.05 10.48
CA THR A 67 20.76 3.17 11.62
C THR A 67 19.45 2.42 11.43
N GLN A 68 18.57 2.95 10.59
CA GLN A 68 17.20 2.45 10.35
C GLN A 68 16.38 2.28 11.65
N LYS A 69 16.71 3.03 12.69
CA LYS A 69 15.96 3.03 13.97
C LYS A 69 14.77 3.98 13.81
N TRP A 70 13.57 3.40 13.75
CA TRP A 70 12.33 4.14 13.58
C TRP A 70 11.91 4.84 14.87
N HIS A 71 11.47 6.09 14.72
CA HIS A 71 10.89 6.93 15.77
C HIS A 71 9.55 7.46 15.30
N ASP A 72 8.54 7.39 16.18
CA ASP A 72 7.25 8.00 15.93
C ASP A 72 7.36 9.52 15.91
N GLN A 73 6.74 10.14 14.92
CA GLN A 73 6.62 11.59 14.80
C GLN A 73 5.23 12.05 15.25
N ALA A 74 4.20 11.41 14.76
CA ALA A 74 2.80 11.73 15.06
C ALA A 74 1.87 10.60 14.62
N VAL A 75 0.68 10.58 15.21
CA VAL A 75 -0.47 9.81 14.72
C VAL A 75 -1.55 10.80 14.32
N ALA A 76 -1.88 10.83 13.02
CA ALA A 76 -2.92 11.70 12.47
C ALA A 76 -4.15 10.90 12.07
N ALA A 77 -5.34 11.37 12.42
CA ALA A 77 -6.59 10.81 11.92
C ALA A 77 -7.27 11.78 10.96
N TYR A 78 -7.74 11.24 9.85
CA TYR A 78 -8.42 11.95 8.78
C TYR A 78 -9.80 11.35 8.56
N GLU A 79 -10.77 12.20 8.23
CA GLU A 79 -11.95 11.77 7.51
C GLU A 79 -11.61 11.75 6.03
N LEU A 80 -11.79 10.61 5.41
CA LEU A 80 -11.71 10.45 3.97
C LEU A 80 -13.11 10.35 3.41
N SER A 81 -13.43 11.19 2.43
CA SER A 81 -14.64 11.10 1.62
C SER A 81 -14.27 10.74 0.20
N TYR A 82 -14.86 9.68 -0.34
CA TYR A 82 -14.72 9.27 -1.74
C TYR A 82 -16.04 9.52 -2.46
N TYR A 83 -16.04 10.44 -3.42
CA TYR A 83 -17.21 10.74 -4.26
C TYR A 83 -16.75 11.30 -5.61
N ALA A 84 -17.57 11.08 -6.64
CA ALA A 84 -17.24 11.47 -8.01
C ALA A 84 -15.87 10.96 -8.49
N HIS A 85 -15.46 9.76 -8.04
CA HIS A 85 -14.15 9.13 -8.32
C HIS A 85 -12.94 9.91 -7.81
N ASP A 86 -13.13 10.77 -6.79
CA ASP A 86 -12.09 11.58 -6.18
C ASP A 86 -12.04 11.41 -4.66
N GLU A 87 -10.87 11.61 -4.09
CA GLU A 87 -10.58 11.47 -2.66
C GLU A 87 -10.44 12.84 -2.01
N HIS A 88 -11.18 13.06 -0.93
CA HIS A 88 -11.13 14.29 -0.15
C HIS A 88 -10.77 13.98 1.29
N TYR A 89 -9.72 14.62 1.79
CA TYR A 89 -9.18 14.39 3.13
C TYR A 89 -9.43 15.61 4.03
N ARG A 90 -9.97 15.35 5.22
CA ARG A 90 -10.10 16.34 6.28
C ARG A 90 -9.39 15.86 7.54
N LEU A 91 -8.32 16.56 7.94
CA LEU A 91 -7.59 16.23 9.18
C LEU A 91 -8.52 16.46 10.38
N LEU A 92 -8.65 15.44 11.24
CA LEU A 92 -9.48 15.46 12.43
C LEU A 92 -8.65 15.68 13.70
N THR A 93 -7.62 14.83 13.88
CA THR A 93 -6.78 14.86 15.08
C THR A 93 -5.32 14.65 14.73
N VAL A 94 -4.44 15.19 15.59
CA VAL A 94 -3.02 14.83 15.66
C VAL A 94 -2.72 14.45 17.11
N ASP A 95 -2.14 13.27 17.31
CA ASP A 95 -1.87 12.68 18.63
C ASP A 95 -3.08 12.72 19.57
N GLY A 96 -4.27 12.48 19.01
CA GLY A 96 -5.55 12.49 19.72
C GLY A 96 -6.15 13.87 19.96
N ALA A 97 -5.42 14.96 19.73
CA ALA A 97 -5.92 16.31 19.88
C ALA A 97 -6.65 16.80 18.63
N LEU A 98 -7.85 17.38 18.80
CA LEU A 98 -8.62 17.96 17.68
C LEU A 98 -7.86 19.09 17.02
N VAL A 99 -7.83 19.10 15.69
CA VAL A 99 -7.13 20.10 14.88
C VAL A 99 -8.16 21.07 14.29
N LYS A 100 -8.12 22.34 14.74
CA LYS A 100 -8.92 23.42 14.16
C LYS A 100 -8.27 24.04 12.91
N ARG A 101 -6.96 23.88 12.75
CA ARG A 101 -6.18 24.38 11.61
C ARG A 101 -4.97 23.46 11.41
N VAL A 102 -4.68 23.10 10.15
CA VAL A 102 -3.51 22.24 9.84
C VAL A 102 -2.23 22.91 10.36
N PRO A 103 -1.44 22.23 11.21
CA PRO A 103 -0.19 22.83 11.70
C PRO A 103 0.78 23.03 10.53
N ALA A 104 1.34 24.25 10.41
CA ALA A 104 2.32 24.56 9.36
C ALA A 104 3.57 23.62 9.42
N LYS A 105 3.89 23.11 10.61
CA LYS A 105 4.98 22.19 10.87
C LYS A 105 4.77 20.82 10.20
N SER A 106 3.53 20.32 10.14
CA SER A 106 3.19 19.05 9.51
C SER A 106 3.42 19.04 8.00
N MET A 107 3.25 20.19 7.34
CA MET A 107 3.56 20.36 5.91
C MET A 107 5.07 20.48 5.66
N ALA A 108 5.84 21.03 6.61
CA ALA A 108 7.28 21.23 6.49
C ALA A 108 8.11 19.97 6.83
N GLU A 109 7.56 19.03 7.61
CA GLU A 109 8.26 17.83 8.09
C GLU A 109 8.06 16.59 7.21
N GLY A 110 7.56 16.78 5.98
CA GLY A 110 7.48 15.67 5.01
C GLY A 110 6.38 14.65 5.30
N TRP A 111 5.27 15.07 5.91
CA TRP A 111 4.06 14.24 5.96
C TRP A 111 3.56 14.03 4.53
N LEU A 112 3.93 12.90 3.96
CA LEU A 112 3.48 12.55 2.64
C LEU A 112 1.99 12.22 2.70
N GLU A 113 1.17 13.14 2.21
CA GLU A 113 -0.20 12.83 1.85
C GLU A 113 -0.16 12.03 0.55
N LEU A 114 -0.51 10.78 0.59
CA LEU A 114 -0.87 10.03 -0.60
C LEU A 114 -2.36 10.17 -0.82
N ASN A 115 -2.69 10.75 -1.94
CA ASN A 115 -4.00 10.70 -2.53
C ASN A 115 -4.03 9.55 -3.55
N GLY A 116 -5.16 8.91 -3.74
CA GLY A 116 -5.34 7.95 -4.82
C GLY A 116 -5.21 6.47 -4.44
N ASN A 117 -5.26 6.10 -3.15
CA ASN A 117 -5.15 4.70 -2.73
C ASN A 117 -6.36 3.84 -3.14
N PHE A 118 -7.51 4.45 -3.45
CA PHE A 118 -8.75 3.75 -3.80
C PHE A 118 -8.90 3.39 -5.28
N GLY A 119 -7.81 3.22 -5.97
CA GLY A 119 -7.88 2.75 -7.34
C GLY A 119 -6.74 3.23 -8.23
N TRP A 120 -5.96 4.22 -7.75
CA TRP A 120 -4.89 4.79 -8.56
C TRP A 120 -3.95 3.70 -9.09
N ILE A 121 -3.38 2.87 -8.23
CA ILE A 121 -2.42 1.85 -8.66
C ILE A 121 -3.07 0.78 -9.55
N LEU A 122 -4.32 0.39 -9.25
CA LEU A 122 -5.04 -0.59 -10.08
C LEU A 122 -5.41 0.03 -11.43
N LYS A 123 -5.81 1.31 -11.44
CA LYS A 123 -6.08 2.04 -12.67
C LYS A 123 -4.83 2.14 -13.56
N GLU A 124 -3.69 2.52 -12.99
CA GLU A 124 -2.43 2.63 -13.73
C GLU A 124 -1.94 1.27 -14.21
N LEU A 125 -2.02 0.23 -13.36
CA LEU A 125 -1.56 -1.12 -13.69
C LEU A 125 -2.40 -1.79 -14.78
N PHE A 126 -3.71 -1.49 -14.85
CA PHE A 126 -4.64 -2.13 -15.76
C PHE A 126 -5.33 -1.15 -16.74
N ALA A 127 -4.75 0.04 -16.92
CA ALA A 127 -5.28 1.03 -17.85
C ALA A 127 -5.33 0.48 -19.29
N PRO A 128 -6.33 0.85 -20.11
CA PRO A 128 -6.32 0.54 -21.52
C PRO A 128 -5.05 1.06 -22.21
N GLY A 129 -4.37 0.18 -22.96
CA GLY A 129 -3.14 0.51 -23.66
C GLY A 129 -1.85 0.37 -22.83
N VAL A 130 -1.97 0.08 -21.55
CA VAL A 130 -0.81 -0.31 -20.70
C VAL A 130 -0.66 -1.84 -20.75
N HIS A 131 0.56 -2.31 -20.96
CA HIS A 131 0.87 -3.73 -21.08
C HIS A 131 1.90 -4.16 -20.01
N PRO A 132 1.48 -4.39 -18.76
CA PRO A 132 2.39 -4.76 -17.71
C PRO A 132 3.07 -6.09 -18.02
N HIS A 133 4.38 -6.13 -17.85
CA HIS A 133 5.13 -7.38 -17.91
C HIS A 133 4.97 -8.11 -16.57
N PHE A 134 4.10 -9.13 -16.54
CA PHE A 134 3.93 -9.99 -15.38
C PHE A 134 4.83 -11.20 -15.43
N ALA A 135 5.41 -11.56 -14.27
CA ALA A 135 6.14 -12.81 -14.08
C ALA A 135 5.71 -13.46 -12.76
N TRP A 136 5.65 -14.79 -12.75
CA TRP A 136 5.38 -15.54 -11.52
C TRP A 136 6.52 -15.34 -10.51
N ASP A 137 6.18 -14.93 -9.27
CA ASP A 137 7.14 -14.66 -8.19
C ASP A 137 7.06 -15.70 -7.05
N GLY A 138 5.96 -16.45 -6.95
CA GLY A 138 5.83 -17.52 -5.98
C GLY A 138 4.51 -17.51 -5.20
N TRP A 139 4.51 -18.30 -4.14
CA TRP A 139 3.41 -18.36 -3.18
C TRP A 139 3.80 -17.64 -1.91
N GLN A 140 2.91 -16.79 -1.41
CA GLN A 140 3.06 -16.13 -0.11
C GLN A 140 1.78 -16.22 0.72
N ARG A 141 1.85 -15.77 1.97
CA ARG A 141 0.68 -15.57 2.82
C ARG A 141 0.50 -14.09 3.12
N VAL A 142 -0.71 -13.59 2.89
CA VAL A 142 -1.13 -12.24 3.26
C VAL A 142 -2.27 -12.40 4.26
N GLU A 143 -2.09 -11.97 5.50
CA GLU A 143 -3.08 -12.10 6.59
C GLU A 143 -3.69 -13.51 6.72
N GLY A 144 -2.84 -14.53 6.59
CA GLY A 144 -3.24 -15.94 6.69
C GLY A 144 -3.79 -16.56 5.40
N LYS A 145 -4.19 -15.77 4.41
CA LYS A 145 -4.65 -16.23 3.11
C LYS A 145 -3.48 -16.61 2.22
N ARG A 146 -3.66 -17.68 1.43
CA ARG A 146 -2.67 -18.09 0.43
C ARG A 146 -2.78 -17.20 -0.80
N ALA A 147 -1.68 -16.55 -1.17
CA ALA A 147 -1.62 -15.64 -2.31
C ALA A 147 -0.72 -16.16 -3.42
N MET A 148 -1.21 -16.06 -4.65
CA MET A 148 -0.41 -16.08 -5.86
C MET A 148 0.27 -14.73 -6.00
N VAL A 149 1.61 -14.71 -6.14
CA VAL A 149 2.37 -13.47 -6.28
C VAL A 149 2.93 -13.38 -7.69
N PHE A 150 2.67 -12.23 -8.30
CA PHE A 150 3.23 -11.86 -9.59
C PHE A 150 4.05 -10.58 -9.43
N SER A 151 5.30 -10.61 -9.86
CA SER A 151 6.02 -9.35 -10.11
C SER A 151 5.50 -8.71 -11.38
N TYR A 152 5.53 -7.39 -11.42
CA TYR A 152 5.14 -6.64 -12.61
C TYR A 152 6.08 -5.45 -12.85
N ARG A 153 6.15 -5.01 -14.10
CA ARG A 153 6.84 -3.79 -14.50
C ARG A 153 6.07 -3.09 -15.60
N ILE A 154 5.99 -1.76 -15.50
CA ILE A 154 5.48 -0.86 -16.52
C ILE A 154 6.62 0.09 -16.90
N SER A 155 6.95 0.14 -18.18
CA SER A 155 8.01 1.01 -18.68
C SER A 155 7.60 2.48 -18.62
N LEU A 156 8.59 3.38 -18.72
CA LEU A 156 8.33 4.83 -18.78
C LEU A 156 7.44 5.21 -19.97
N GLU A 157 7.60 4.51 -21.09
CA GLU A 157 6.88 4.77 -22.35
C GLU A 157 5.41 4.37 -22.26
N GLU A 158 5.10 3.36 -21.48
CA GLU A 158 3.74 2.81 -21.31
C GLU A 158 3.01 3.41 -20.10
N SER A 159 3.74 4.00 -19.17
CA SER A 159 3.18 4.53 -17.93
C SER A 159 2.44 5.85 -18.13
N HIS A 160 1.25 5.96 -17.57
CA HIS A 160 0.53 7.22 -17.42
C HIS A 160 0.80 7.90 -16.07
N ALA A 161 1.55 7.22 -15.18
CA ALA A 161 1.87 7.72 -13.85
C ALA A 161 2.70 9.00 -13.94
N LYS A 162 2.31 10.02 -13.19
CA LYS A 162 2.95 11.32 -13.15
C LYS A 162 3.28 11.72 -11.73
N GLN A 163 4.41 12.36 -11.57
CA GLN A 163 4.79 12.99 -10.30
C GLN A 163 5.18 14.44 -10.50
N ALA A 164 4.69 15.29 -9.63
CA ALA A 164 5.11 16.68 -9.59
C ALA A 164 6.55 16.77 -9.08
N VAL A 165 7.43 17.25 -9.95
CA VAL A 165 8.85 17.44 -9.71
C VAL A 165 9.07 18.92 -9.46
N CYS A 166 9.27 19.31 -8.19
CA CYS A 166 9.48 20.70 -7.82
C CYS A 166 10.97 21.02 -7.67
N ALA A 167 11.43 22.06 -8.37
CA ALA A 167 12.77 22.61 -8.23
C ALA A 167 12.70 24.07 -7.78
N GLY A 168 13.58 24.46 -6.84
CA GLY A 168 13.66 25.83 -6.35
C GLY A 168 14.02 25.93 -4.87
N ARG A 169 14.46 27.12 -4.46
CA ARG A 169 14.75 27.43 -3.05
C ARG A 169 13.77 28.48 -2.53
N PHE A 170 13.22 28.23 -1.33
CA PHE A 170 12.35 29.13 -0.55
C PHE A 170 11.07 29.62 -1.28
N PHE A 171 11.05 30.76 -1.93
CA PHE A 171 9.84 31.39 -2.47
C PHE A 171 9.64 31.17 -3.98
N PHE A 172 10.57 30.51 -4.67
CA PHE A 172 10.47 30.24 -6.09
C PHE A 172 10.48 28.73 -6.34
N HIS A 173 9.30 28.12 -6.28
CA HIS A 173 9.11 26.72 -6.66
C HIS A 173 8.51 26.66 -8.05
N SER A 174 9.19 26.03 -8.98
CA SER A 174 8.59 25.56 -10.22
C SER A 174 8.42 24.05 -10.13
N CYS A 175 7.18 23.59 -10.24
CA CYS A 175 6.87 22.18 -10.31
C CYS A 175 6.56 21.80 -11.75
N LYS A 176 7.15 20.69 -12.23
CA LYS A 176 6.83 20.09 -13.52
C LYS A 176 6.39 18.67 -13.30
N GLU A 177 5.31 18.26 -13.93
CA GLU A 177 4.93 16.86 -13.96
C GLU A 177 5.92 16.08 -14.82
N LYS A 178 6.35 14.94 -14.33
CA LYS A 178 7.17 13.98 -15.07
C LYS A 178 6.54 12.61 -14.99
N ASN A 179 6.48 11.94 -16.12
CA ASN A 179 6.12 10.54 -16.17
C ASN A 179 7.24 9.69 -15.56
N TYR A 180 6.89 8.57 -14.96
CA TYR A 180 7.83 7.57 -14.46
C TYR A 180 7.28 6.16 -14.72
N GLY A 181 8.19 5.22 -15.01
CA GLY A 181 7.89 3.80 -14.99
C GLY A 181 7.84 3.31 -13.55
N PHE A 182 7.25 2.15 -13.32
CA PHE A 182 7.22 1.56 -11.99
C PHE A 182 7.15 0.04 -12.06
N HIS A 183 7.56 -0.59 -10.97
CA HIS A 183 7.50 -2.04 -10.80
C HIS A 183 7.03 -2.40 -9.40
N GLY A 184 6.58 -3.62 -9.22
CA GLY A 184 6.13 -4.07 -7.91
C GLY A 184 5.64 -5.49 -7.90
N LEU A 185 4.83 -5.80 -6.88
CA LEU A 185 4.24 -7.11 -6.66
C LEU A 185 2.72 -7.01 -6.57
N LEU A 186 2.03 -7.94 -7.20
CA LEU A 186 0.59 -8.13 -7.15
C LEU A 186 0.30 -9.46 -6.44
N PHE A 187 -0.45 -9.40 -5.35
CA PHE A 187 -0.84 -10.55 -4.53
C PHE A 187 -2.31 -10.85 -4.74
N ILE A 188 -2.62 -12.03 -5.20
CA ILE A 188 -3.96 -12.47 -5.55
C ILE A 188 -4.33 -13.66 -4.66
N ASP A 189 -5.47 -13.60 -4.00
CA ASP A 189 -6.02 -14.71 -3.22
C ASP A 189 -6.22 -15.94 -4.12
N ALA A 190 -5.64 -17.06 -3.74
CA ALA A 190 -5.72 -18.30 -4.53
C ALA A 190 -7.13 -18.91 -4.60
N GLU A 191 -8.03 -18.53 -3.68
CA GLU A 191 -9.39 -19.07 -3.57
C GLU A 191 -10.42 -18.12 -4.18
N SER A 192 -10.43 -16.86 -3.73
CA SER A 192 -11.43 -15.86 -4.15
C SER A 192 -11.07 -15.09 -5.41
N MET A 193 -9.80 -15.11 -5.83
CA MET A 193 -9.23 -14.25 -6.87
C MET A 193 -9.27 -12.75 -6.54
N ASP A 194 -9.52 -12.39 -5.29
CA ASP A 194 -9.44 -11.01 -4.83
C ASP A 194 -7.98 -10.53 -4.84
N ILE A 195 -7.77 -9.26 -5.16
CA ILE A 195 -6.49 -8.61 -4.94
C ILE A 195 -6.32 -8.42 -3.43
N LEU A 196 -5.28 -9.02 -2.84
CA LEU A 196 -4.99 -8.88 -1.41
C LEU A 196 -4.04 -7.72 -1.13
N ARG A 197 -3.06 -7.52 -2.04
CA ARG A 197 -2.03 -6.50 -1.88
C ARG A 197 -1.46 -6.11 -3.22
N VAL A 198 -1.13 -4.84 -3.36
CA VAL A 198 -0.29 -4.32 -4.45
C VAL A 198 0.83 -3.50 -3.83
N SER A 199 2.05 -3.71 -4.29
CA SER A 199 3.16 -2.80 -3.98
C SER A 199 3.68 -2.18 -5.25
N ASP A 200 4.17 -0.95 -5.16
CA ASP A 200 4.83 -0.25 -6.27
C ASP A 200 6.09 0.47 -5.83
N THR A 201 7.02 0.55 -6.74
CA THR A 201 8.27 1.29 -6.62
C THR A 201 8.47 2.08 -7.90
N PRO A 202 8.55 3.41 -7.85
CA PRO A 202 8.82 4.22 -9.03
C PRO A 202 10.20 3.93 -9.60
N ASP A 203 10.27 3.80 -10.93
CA ASP A 203 11.51 3.76 -11.69
C ASP A 203 11.84 5.15 -12.23
N ASN A 204 13.11 5.41 -12.50
CA ASN A 204 13.58 6.60 -13.24
C ASN A 204 13.25 7.96 -12.61
N LEU A 205 12.98 8.00 -11.30
CA LEU A 205 12.91 9.28 -10.59
C LEU A 205 14.32 9.88 -10.46
N PRO A 206 14.46 11.20 -10.57
CA PRO A 206 15.73 11.87 -10.32
C PRO A 206 16.24 11.56 -8.90
N SER A 207 17.56 11.43 -8.73
CA SER A 207 18.20 11.04 -7.46
C SER A 207 17.92 11.96 -6.27
N ASN A 208 17.48 13.18 -6.53
CA ASN A 208 17.05 14.15 -5.50
C ASN A 208 15.59 13.97 -5.07
N TYR A 209 14.87 13.02 -5.67
CA TYR A 209 13.50 12.65 -5.27
C TYR A 209 13.55 11.53 -4.26
N ALA A 210 12.56 11.58 -3.36
CA ALA A 210 12.34 10.50 -2.44
C ALA A 210 11.99 9.23 -3.24
N GLN A 211 12.95 8.33 -3.32
CA GLN A 211 12.66 6.97 -3.80
C GLN A 211 11.83 6.29 -2.73
N GLY A 212 10.75 5.65 -3.12
CA GLY A 212 9.81 5.08 -2.18
C GLY A 212 9.23 3.76 -2.63
N ILE A 213 8.74 3.01 -1.66
CA ILE A 213 7.90 1.84 -1.87
C ILE A 213 6.54 2.19 -1.29
N SER A 214 5.50 2.02 -2.09
CA SER A 214 4.12 2.03 -1.64
C SER A 214 3.60 0.60 -1.58
N THR A 215 2.71 0.34 -0.65
CA THR A 215 2.00 -0.94 -0.52
C THR A 215 0.59 -0.65 -0.06
N VAL A 216 -0.40 -1.21 -0.76
CA VAL A 216 -1.81 -1.11 -0.40
C VAL A 216 -2.37 -2.50 -0.16
N ASP A 217 -2.96 -2.72 1.00
CA ASP A 217 -3.67 -3.93 1.37
C ASP A 217 -5.17 -3.74 1.17
N TYR A 218 -5.80 -4.71 0.53
CA TYR A 218 -7.22 -4.71 0.22
C TYR A 218 -7.96 -5.77 1.03
N GLY A 219 -9.20 -5.46 1.40
CA GLY A 219 -10.09 -6.37 2.11
C GLY A 219 -11.55 -6.14 1.75
N ARG A 220 -12.39 -7.15 2.04
CA ARG A 220 -13.83 -7.05 1.89
C ARG A 220 -14.41 -6.19 3.00
N VAL A 221 -15.06 -5.08 2.64
CA VAL A 221 -15.61 -4.08 3.54
C VAL A 221 -17.09 -3.86 3.22
N LYS A 222 -17.93 -3.79 4.25
CA LYS A 222 -19.35 -3.47 4.08
C LYS A 222 -19.59 -1.97 4.07
N VAL A 223 -20.25 -1.49 2.99
CA VAL A 223 -20.74 -0.13 2.85
C VAL A 223 -22.23 -0.20 2.57
N ALA A 224 -23.07 0.32 3.45
CA ALA A 224 -24.54 0.27 3.35
C ALA A 224 -25.14 -1.15 3.15
N GLY A 225 -24.49 -2.17 3.72
CA GLY A 225 -24.93 -3.56 3.64
C GLY A 225 -24.33 -4.38 2.50
N GLU A 226 -23.76 -3.76 1.49
CA GLU A 226 -23.08 -4.39 0.36
C GLU A 226 -21.59 -4.55 0.61
N GLU A 227 -20.98 -5.61 0.09
CA GLU A 227 -19.54 -5.87 0.22
C GLU A 227 -18.74 -5.35 -0.98
N TYR A 228 -17.68 -4.61 -0.69
CA TYR A 228 -16.75 -4.07 -1.68
C TYR A 228 -15.32 -4.45 -1.30
N LEU A 229 -14.47 -4.67 -2.30
CA LEU A 229 -13.04 -4.79 -2.07
C LEU A 229 -12.46 -3.38 -1.99
N LEU A 230 -12.02 -2.97 -0.81
CA LEU A 230 -11.50 -1.62 -0.56
C LEU A 230 -10.16 -1.68 0.18
N PRO A 231 -9.30 -0.65 0.10
CA PRO A 231 -8.11 -0.56 0.91
C PRO A 231 -8.44 -0.65 2.39
N ILE A 232 -7.71 -1.51 3.13
CA ILE A 232 -7.82 -1.63 4.59
C ILE A 232 -6.60 -1.09 5.30
N ALA A 233 -5.46 -1.06 4.62
CA ALA A 233 -4.22 -0.47 5.10
C ALA A 233 -3.37 0.00 3.92
N ASP A 234 -2.49 0.96 4.17
CA ASP A 234 -1.39 1.31 3.26
C ASP A 234 -0.10 1.55 4.04
N ARG A 235 1.01 1.36 3.36
CA ARG A 235 2.34 1.75 3.82
C ARG A 235 3.08 2.45 2.71
N ILE A 236 3.68 3.59 3.07
CA ILE A 236 4.59 4.29 2.19
C ILE A 236 5.89 4.50 2.93
N GLN A 237 6.96 4.13 2.29
CA GLN A 237 8.29 4.41 2.80
C GLN A 237 9.07 5.17 1.74
N THR A 238 9.64 6.32 2.12
CA THR A 238 10.43 7.15 1.21
C THR A 238 11.80 7.45 1.81
N TYR A 239 12.75 7.78 0.94
CA TYR A 239 14.12 8.07 1.29
C TYR A 239 14.60 9.35 0.60
N ASN A 240 15.17 10.29 1.36
CA ASN A 240 15.68 11.55 0.84
C ASN A 240 17.22 11.68 0.89
N GLY A 241 17.93 10.56 0.90
CA GLY A 241 19.40 10.51 0.96
C GLY A 241 19.99 10.45 2.37
N LYS A 242 19.27 10.90 3.41
CA LYS A 242 19.72 10.88 4.81
C LYS A 242 18.71 10.31 5.79
N VAL A 243 17.43 10.50 5.50
CA VAL A 243 16.32 10.16 6.37
C VAL A 243 15.34 9.27 5.60
N LEU A 244 14.90 8.22 6.27
CA LEU A 244 13.77 7.39 5.87
C LEU A 244 12.51 7.95 6.54
N PHE A 245 11.46 8.10 5.76
CA PHE A 245 10.12 8.42 6.22
C PHE A 245 9.22 7.23 5.98
N ARG A 246 8.31 6.96 6.89
CA ARG A 246 7.33 5.89 6.74
C ARG A 246 5.99 6.33 7.29
N ASN A 247 4.96 6.11 6.50
CA ASN A 247 3.58 6.28 6.87
C ASN A 247 2.91 4.91 6.84
N ASP A 248 2.40 4.45 7.98
CA ASP A 248 1.53 3.28 8.07
C ASP A 248 0.10 3.78 8.32
N SER A 249 -0.80 3.50 7.41
CA SER A 249 -2.21 3.92 7.51
C SER A 249 -3.13 2.71 7.63
N THR A 250 -4.24 2.91 8.34
CA THR A 250 -5.37 1.97 8.40
C THR A 250 -6.66 2.69 8.07
N TYR A 251 -7.59 1.98 7.43
CA TYR A 251 -8.90 2.50 7.03
C TYR A 251 -9.99 1.77 7.77
N THR A 252 -10.84 2.51 8.47
CA THR A 252 -11.89 1.97 9.33
C THR A 252 -13.18 2.76 9.20
N ALA A 253 -14.26 2.26 9.80
CA ALA A 253 -15.54 2.94 9.89
C ALA A 253 -16.11 3.40 8.53
N TYR A 254 -16.03 2.53 7.53
CA TYR A 254 -16.62 2.76 6.21
C TYR A 254 -18.13 2.96 6.31
N ARG A 255 -18.65 4.00 5.68
CA ARG A 255 -20.07 4.36 5.66
C ARG A 255 -20.45 4.92 4.29
N LYS A 256 -21.69 4.76 3.89
CA LYS A 256 -22.22 5.40 2.70
C LYS A 256 -22.07 6.92 2.80
N PHE A 257 -21.56 7.53 1.75
CA PHE A 257 -21.51 8.98 1.65
C PHE A 257 -22.95 9.55 1.55
N SER A 258 -23.25 10.56 2.36
CA SER A 258 -24.48 11.34 2.24
C SER A 258 -24.15 12.83 2.13
N ALA A 259 -24.87 13.55 1.27
CA ALA A 259 -24.67 14.99 1.08
C ALA A 259 -24.85 15.82 2.38
N GLU A 260 -25.60 15.31 3.35
CA GLU A 260 -25.72 15.93 4.68
C GLU A 260 -24.41 15.99 5.47
N SER A 261 -23.46 15.11 5.14
CA SER A 261 -22.13 15.12 5.75
C SER A 261 -21.28 16.33 5.31
N ILE A 262 -21.54 16.92 4.15
CA ILE A 262 -20.83 18.11 3.64
C ILE A 262 -21.31 19.38 4.34
N LEU A 263 -22.63 19.52 4.55
CA LEU A 263 -23.21 20.74 5.13
C LEU A 263 -22.81 21.00 6.59
N LYS A 264 -22.35 19.98 7.31
CA LYS A 264 -21.84 20.12 8.69
C LYS A 264 -20.38 20.58 8.77
N THR A 265 -19.65 20.56 7.66
CA THR A 265 -18.22 20.92 7.62
C THR A 265 -17.98 22.38 7.22
N ASP A 266 -18.94 23.05 6.60
CA ASP A 266 -18.84 24.44 6.11
C ASP A 266 -19.53 25.44 7.01
N ALA A 267 -19.94 25.09 8.23
CA ALA A 267 -20.40 26.08 9.21
C ALA A 267 -19.20 26.79 9.86
N PRO A 268 -19.19 28.14 9.89
CA PRO A 268 -18.03 28.97 10.23
C PRO A 268 -17.52 28.81 11.68
#